data_a53009ca59dd17111bf7c384c0153909
#
_entry.id   a53009ca59dd17111bf7c384c0153909
#
_cell.length_a   1.000
_cell.length_b   1.000
_cell.length_c   1.000
_cell.angle_alpha   90.00
_cell.angle_beta   90.00
_cell.angle_gamma   90.00
#
_symmetry.space_group_name_H-M   'P 1'
#
loop_
_entity.id
_entity.type
_entity.pdbx_description
1 polymer ?
#
loop_
_entity_poly.entity_id
_entity_poly.type
_entity_poly.pdbx_seq_one_letter_code
_entity_poly.pdbx_strand_id
1 'polypeptide(L)'
;MAKKIAKVVLLNEVSAAATQSGEQRAVSNEQRAVSDEPAHNSKLTAHNSMPEQYEGLEWNDIIDRLLERMKVYGEPRKGSRNNTLYKLAAEMMYLLDFNAGHLLALLPKWGLNEEERRATICSALKNQGTEVPPMVQSVIQELKKGEEATIEELNPMPESLPKGIALIMSYFGVYGVCAVFAFLTIAGTLLTFCRAKYRDGELQKPLFIMALKGKFASGKSFINKLFEALGAPLIKADEQTAHEEQQYNYEEKHTKSRKEAQGRREFSYRTLPAKVSNTELVKRASQNHGQNLCLVCDDVATLIRQKGQRWNMDVDALLKGFDGNGRWGQAYVSPSSFSGNIELQLNVLYAGTENGIQKMIPPAEVENGLASRCLFVDMPDTSGMPVQKRNTNDKRLAQIREIGEQLFEMGSYPACTEPFEVKLPRTNAALDKWDEERIEDYRQSGNEAIDALRKRSALIGFRAAMIARCLEGKESKAVVDFALWVANHAYLSQMAYCGSELQKSHEENCRLERKCARNIKKSRNTRILDSLPENFTKKDLQQARLKLGYDTTKECSYILTRWVAEGRCRKDGNVFYKL
;
A
#
# COMPACT_ATOMS: atom_id res chain seq x y z
N MET A 1 -8.19 -8.84 -20.03
CA MET A 1 -7.89 -8.16 -18.76
C MET A 1 -7.48 -9.17 -17.68
N ALA A 2 -8.29 -10.15 -17.35
CA ALA A 2 -7.97 -11.19 -16.34
C ALA A 2 -6.59 -11.87 -16.52
N LYS A 3 -6.21 -12.25 -17.75
CA LYS A 3 -4.88 -12.84 -18.03
C LYS A 3 -3.70 -11.89 -17.75
N LYS A 4 -3.90 -10.57 -17.88
CA LYS A 4 -2.84 -9.57 -17.56
C LYS A 4 -2.75 -9.31 -16.07
N ILE A 5 -3.88 -9.30 -15.35
CA ILE A 5 -3.93 -9.12 -13.89
C ILE A 5 -3.38 -10.37 -13.17
N ALA A 6 -3.72 -11.57 -13.64
CA ALA A 6 -3.13 -12.81 -13.14
C ALA A 6 -1.59 -12.83 -13.31
N LYS A 7 -1.06 -12.19 -14.36
CA LYS A 7 0.39 -12.08 -14.57
C LYS A 7 1.06 -11.15 -13.55
N VAL A 8 0.41 -10.07 -13.13
CA VAL A 8 0.92 -9.18 -12.05
C VAL A 8 0.95 -9.89 -10.69
N VAL A 9 -0.07 -10.69 -10.39
CA VAL A 9 -0.15 -11.45 -9.13
C VAL A 9 0.86 -12.61 -9.10
N LEU A 10 1.04 -13.32 -10.22
CA LEU A 10 2.01 -14.43 -10.32
C LEU A 10 3.46 -13.94 -10.25
N LEU A 11 3.78 -12.75 -10.78
CA LEU A 11 5.13 -12.19 -10.73
C LEU A 11 5.52 -11.75 -9.31
N ASN A 12 4.58 -11.28 -8.50
CA ASN A 12 4.83 -11.00 -7.08
C ASN A 12 5.11 -12.29 -6.27
N GLU A 13 4.51 -13.42 -6.63
CA GLU A 13 4.81 -14.72 -6.00
C GLU A 13 6.20 -15.25 -6.38
N VAL A 14 6.64 -15.03 -7.61
CA VAL A 14 8.00 -15.40 -8.07
C VAL A 14 9.06 -14.54 -7.39
N SER A 15 8.80 -13.26 -7.14
CA SER A 15 9.70 -12.38 -6.38
C SER A 15 9.87 -12.82 -4.92
N ALA A 16 8.79 -13.32 -4.28
CA ALA A 16 8.84 -13.84 -2.91
C ALA A 16 9.59 -15.19 -2.82
N ALA A 17 9.48 -16.04 -3.85
CA ALA A 17 10.22 -17.30 -3.93
C ALA A 17 11.73 -17.09 -4.16
N ALA A 18 12.10 -16.04 -4.90
CA ALA A 18 13.49 -15.68 -5.13
C ALA A 18 14.20 -15.20 -3.85
N THR A 19 13.47 -14.52 -2.95
CA THR A 19 14.01 -14.07 -1.66
C THR A 19 14.26 -15.25 -0.72
N GLN A 20 13.41 -16.30 -0.75
CA GLN A 20 13.63 -17.53 0.05
C GLN A 20 14.77 -18.39 -0.50
N SER A 21 14.99 -18.40 -1.83
CA SER A 21 16.13 -19.13 -2.41
C SER A 21 17.47 -18.43 -2.12
N GLY A 22 17.46 -17.13 -1.93
CA GLY A 22 18.63 -16.34 -1.53
C GLY A 22 19.09 -16.66 -0.10
N GLU A 23 18.17 -16.79 0.84
CA GLU A 23 18.47 -17.13 2.23
C GLU A 23 18.97 -18.59 2.39
N GLN A 24 18.42 -19.54 1.62
CA GLN A 24 18.91 -20.93 1.65
C GLN A 24 20.30 -21.10 1.01
N ARG A 25 20.67 -20.23 0.05
CA ARG A 25 22.02 -20.23 -0.53
C ARG A 25 23.06 -19.60 0.40
N ALA A 26 22.69 -18.62 1.22
CA ALA A 26 23.59 -18.03 2.22
C ALA A 26 24.00 -19.04 3.30
N VAL A 27 23.07 -19.90 3.75
CA VAL A 27 23.35 -20.94 4.77
C VAL A 27 24.25 -22.06 4.25
N SER A 28 24.21 -22.38 2.94
CA SER A 28 25.07 -23.41 2.36
C SER A 28 26.53 -22.96 2.12
N ASN A 29 26.79 -21.66 2.13
CA ASN A 29 28.16 -21.13 1.95
C ASN A 29 28.96 -21.04 3.25
N GLU A 30 28.33 -21.02 4.42
CA GLU A 30 29.05 -21.04 5.71
C GLU A 30 29.71 -22.39 6.04
N GLN A 31 29.30 -23.49 5.39
CA GLN A 31 29.93 -24.82 5.62
C GLN A 31 31.12 -25.12 4.70
N ARG A 32 31.54 -24.21 3.82
CA ARG A 32 32.67 -24.44 2.87
C ARG A 32 33.97 -23.72 3.20
N ALA A 33 34.07 -23.08 4.34
CA ALA A 33 35.26 -22.28 4.70
C ALA A 33 36.18 -23.02 5.70
N VAL A 34 36.53 -24.30 5.49
CA VAL A 34 37.70 -24.91 6.12
C VAL A 34 38.23 -26.01 5.20
N SER A 35 39.19 -25.70 4.35
CA SER A 35 40.31 -26.57 3.95
C SER A 35 41.24 -25.80 3.01
N ASP A 36 42.35 -25.35 3.56
CA ASP A 36 43.53 -24.93 2.82
C ASP A 36 44.16 -26.12 2.11
N GLU A 37 44.32 -26.03 0.79
CA GLU A 37 45.49 -26.51 0.05
C GLU A 37 45.43 -26.04 -1.42
N PRO A 38 46.56 -25.68 -2.04
CA PRO A 38 46.60 -25.16 -3.40
C PRO A 38 46.59 -26.27 -4.44
N ALA A 39 45.48 -26.47 -5.12
CA ALA A 39 45.40 -27.44 -6.20
C ALA A 39 45.65 -26.81 -7.58
N HIS A 40 46.73 -27.24 -8.15
CA HIS A 40 47.09 -27.15 -9.58
C HIS A 40 45.95 -27.60 -10.50
N ASN A 41 45.87 -26.89 -11.65
CA ASN A 41 45.37 -27.33 -12.94
C ASN A 41 44.52 -28.61 -12.96
N SER A 42 43.23 -28.49 -13.04
CA SER A 42 42.41 -29.57 -13.54
C SER A 42 41.35 -29.08 -14.53
N LYS A 43 41.62 -29.49 -15.76
CA LYS A 43 40.69 -29.80 -16.86
C LYS A 43 39.30 -29.14 -16.83
N LEU A 44 39.12 -28.17 -17.72
CA LEU A 44 37.85 -27.75 -18.31
C LEU A 44 37.16 -28.97 -18.93
N THR A 45 36.32 -29.66 -18.17
CA THR A 45 35.34 -30.59 -18.74
C THR A 45 34.02 -29.84 -18.86
N ALA A 46 33.64 -29.62 -20.11
CA ALA A 46 32.35 -29.13 -20.53
C ALA A 46 31.25 -30.08 -20.05
N HIS A 47 30.25 -29.56 -19.36
CA HIS A 47 28.83 -29.92 -19.45
C HIS A 47 28.04 -29.04 -18.45
N ASN A 48 27.90 -27.77 -18.76
CA ASN A 48 26.73 -26.99 -18.42
C ASN A 48 26.50 -26.02 -19.57
N SER A 49 25.43 -26.27 -20.33
CA SER A 49 24.96 -25.32 -21.32
C SER A 49 24.67 -23.98 -20.63
N MET A 50 25.14 -22.88 -21.21
CA MET A 50 24.83 -21.55 -20.72
C MET A 50 23.29 -21.39 -20.63
N PRO A 51 22.72 -20.89 -19.54
CA PRO A 51 21.30 -20.61 -19.47
C PRO A 51 20.92 -19.58 -20.54
N GLU A 52 19.80 -19.79 -21.23
CA GLU A 52 19.32 -18.89 -22.29
C GLU A 52 18.98 -17.50 -21.74
N GLN A 53 18.49 -17.42 -20.50
CA GLN A 53 18.06 -16.21 -19.82
C GLN A 53 18.47 -16.24 -18.34
N TYR A 54 18.56 -15.08 -17.72
CA TYR A 54 18.74 -14.94 -16.27
C TYR A 54 17.43 -14.52 -15.62
N GLU A 55 16.78 -15.43 -14.87
CA GLU A 55 15.51 -15.17 -14.17
C GLU A 55 14.42 -14.59 -15.08
N GLY A 56 14.36 -15.03 -16.34
CA GLY A 56 13.42 -14.56 -17.37
C GLY A 56 13.86 -13.31 -18.13
N LEU A 57 15.04 -12.76 -17.85
CA LEU A 57 15.60 -11.59 -18.54
C LEU A 57 16.60 -12.01 -19.62
N GLU A 58 16.54 -11.37 -20.77
CA GLU A 58 17.51 -11.57 -21.86
C GLU A 58 18.89 -11.03 -21.46
N TRP A 59 19.94 -11.79 -21.72
CA TRP A 59 21.30 -11.38 -21.40
C TRP A 59 21.72 -10.06 -22.04
N ASN A 60 21.25 -9.80 -23.27
CA ASN A 60 21.57 -8.56 -23.96
C ASN A 60 20.98 -7.35 -23.25
N ASP A 61 19.76 -7.44 -22.74
CA ASP A 61 19.12 -6.35 -22.00
C ASP A 61 19.89 -6.01 -20.71
N ILE A 62 20.37 -7.04 -20.01
CA ILE A 62 21.20 -6.86 -18.81
C ILE A 62 22.52 -6.18 -19.17
N ILE A 63 23.20 -6.64 -20.23
CA ILE A 63 24.47 -6.07 -20.69
C ILE A 63 24.31 -4.62 -21.13
N ASP A 64 23.30 -4.33 -21.95
CA ASP A 64 23.05 -3.00 -22.47
C ASP A 64 22.74 -2.01 -21.34
N ARG A 65 21.94 -2.42 -20.37
CA ARG A 65 21.62 -1.58 -19.21
C ARG A 65 22.83 -1.37 -18.29
N LEU A 66 23.69 -2.37 -18.09
CA LEU A 66 24.94 -2.21 -17.35
C LEU A 66 25.90 -1.24 -18.07
N LEU A 67 26.01 -1.33 -19.39
CA LEU A 67 26.83 -0.42 -20.20
C LEU A 67 26.31 1.02 -20.12
N GLU A 68 25.00 1.23 -20.18
CA GLU A 68 24.38 2.55 -19.95
C GLU A 68 24.74 3.12 -18.58
N ARG A 69 24.65 2.31 -17.52
CA ARG A 69 25.03 2.72 -16.15
C ARG A 69 26.52 3.07 -16.04
N MET A 70 27.36 2.38 -16.81
CA MET A 70 28.79 2.68 -16.91
C MET A 70 29.08 3.88 -17.83
N LYS A 71 28.05 4.51 -18.42
CA LYS A 71 28.13 5.60 -19.41
C LYS A 71 28.93 5.20 -20.66
N VAL A 72 28.79 3.95 -21.10
CA VAL A 72 29.37 3.42 -22.33
C VAL A 72 28.28 3.28 -23.38
N TYR A 73 28.30 4.13 -24.38
CA TYR A 73 27.34 4.16 -25.49
C TYR A 73 28.02 3.67 -26.77
N GLY A 74 27.60 2.50 -27.23
CA GLY A 74 28.20 1.85 -28.38
C GLY A 74 29.58 1.22 -28.10
N GLU A 75 30.43 1.10 -29.12
CA GLU A 75 31.75 0.47 -28.98
C GLU A 75 32.76 1.38 -28.26
N PRO A 76 33.43 0.88 -27.17
CA PRO A 76 34.45 1.66 -26.48
C PRO A 76 35.62 2.07 -27.36
N ARG A 77 36.21 3.24 -27.10
CA ARG A 77 37.36 3.75 -27.84
C ARG A 77 38.53 2.78 -27.78
N LYS A 78 39.31 2.72 -28.89
CA LYS A 78 40.54 1.94 -28.96
C LYS A 78 41.49 2.37 -27.83
N GLY A 79 41.86 1.45 -26.94
CA GLY A 79 42.64 1.70 -25.71
C GLY A 79 41.83 1.65 -24.41
N SER A 80 40.49 1.79 -24.45
CA SER A 80 39.62 1.62 -23.27
C SER A 80 38.84 0.29 -23.29
N ARG A 81 38.89 -0.46 -24.37
CA ARG A 81 38.11 -1.69 -24.60
C ARG A 81 38.36 -2.75 -23.51
N ASN A 82 39.61 -3.03 -23.19
CA ASN A 82 40.00 -4.00 -22.15
C ASN A 82 39.50 -3.57 -20.75
N ASN A 83 39.61 -2.28 -20.42
CA ASN A 83 39.16 -1.75 -19.16
C ASN A 83 37.61 -1.81 -19.02
N THR A 84 36.90 -1.52 -20.12
CA THR A 84 35.44 -1.64 -20.14
C THR A 84 35.00 -3.10 -20.04
N LEU A 85 35.66 -4.01 -20.77
CA LEU A 85 35.42 -5.44 -20.71
C LEU A 85 35.69 -5.99 -19.31
N TYR A 86 36.79 -5.56 -18.67
CA TYR A 86 37.11 -5.93 -17.29
C TYR A 86 36.00 -5.54 -16.31
N LYS A 87 35.55 -4.28 -16.39
CA LYS A 87 34.47 -3.79 -15.50
C LYS A 87 33.16 -4.55 -15.72
N LEU A 88 32.78 -4.76 -16.99
CA LEU A 88 31.57 -5.50 -17.32
C LEU A 88 31.66 -6.96 -16.88
N ALA A 89 32.80 -7.61 -17.05
CA ALA A 89 33.03 -8.97 -16.56
C ALA A 89 32.96 -9.05 -15.02
N ALA A 90 33.49 -8.04 -14.31
CA ALA A 90 33.46 -7.96 -12.86
C ALA A 90 32.04 -7.80 -12.31
N GLU A 91 31.14 -7.16 -13.06
CA GLU A 91 29.71 -7.07 -12.67
C GLU A 91 28.96 -8.36 -13.05
N MET A 92 29.16 -8.89 -14.24
CA MET A 92 28.41 -10.03 -14.78
C MET A 92 28.80 -11.39 -14.16
N MET A 93 29.99 -11.53 -13.58
CA MET A 93 30.47 -12.83 -13.05
C MET A 93 29.57 -13.42 -11.98
N TYR A 94 28.89 -12.59 -11.20
CA TYR A 94 27.96 -13.02 -10.14
C TYR A 94 26.68 -13.67 -10.69
N LEU A 95 26.27 -13.29 -11.89
CA LEU A 95 25.09 -13.84 -12.56
C LEU A 95 25.37 -15.15 -13.30
N LEU A 96 26.65 -15.44 -13.56
CA LEU A 96 27.11 -16.59 -14.33
C LEU A 96 27.95 -17.58 -13.51
N ASP A 97 27.76 -17.58 -12.19
CA ASP A 97 28.44 -18.46 -11.25
C ASP A 97 29.97 -18.49 -11.42
N PHE A 98 30.56 -17.32 -11.72
CA PHE A 98 31.98 -17.13 -11.98
C PHE A 98 32.56 -17.97 -13.14
N ASN A 99 31.72 -18.38 -14.09
CA ASN A 99 32.13 -19.20 -15.24
C ASN A 99 32.77 -18.36 -16.36
N ALA A 100 34.09 -18.50 -16.51
CA ALA A 100 34.85 -17.79 -17.55
C ALA A 100 34.38 -18.12 -18.99
N GLY A 101 33.92 -19.35 -19.22
CA GLY A 101 33.43 -19.79 -20.54
C GLY A 101 32.13 -19.08 -20.94
N HIS A 102 31.19 -18.98 -19.98
CA HIS A 102 29.94 -18.26 -20.17
C HIS A 102 30.18 -16.76 -20.41
N LEU A 103 31.05 -16.12 -19.61
CA LEU A 103 31.45 -14.73 -19.82
C LEU A 103 32.08 -14.48 -21.18
N LEU A 104 32.96 -15.37 -21.65
CA LEU A 104 33.59 -15.28 -23.00
C LEU A 104 32.55 -15.40 -24.11
N ALA A 105 31.55 -16.28 -23.95
CA ALA A 105 30.50 -16.47 -24.95
C ALA A 105 29.57 -15.25 -25.03
N LEU A 106 29.24 -14.64 -23.88
CA LEU A 106 28.20 -13.64 -23.74
C LEU A 106 28.71 -12.20 -24.00
N LEU A 107 29.89 -11.85 -23.44
CA LEU A 107 30.34 -10.46 -23.44
C LEU A 107 30.78 -9.98 -24.83
N PRO A 108 30.55 -8.68 -25.17
CA PRO A 108 30.87 -8.11 -26.46
C PRO A 108 32.35 -8.25 -26.85
N LYS A 109 32.63 -8.48 -28.13
CA LYS A 109 34.02 -8.68 -28.64
C LYS A 109 34.81 -7.38 -28.83
N TRP A 110 34.17 -6.30 -29.26
CA TRP A 110 34.75 -4.97 -29.52
C TRP A 110 36.09 -4.98 -30.26
N GLY A 111 36.24 -5.93 -31.19
CA GLY A 111 37.48 -6.07 -31.97
C GLY A 111 38.72 -6.50 -31.18
N LEU A 112 38.58 -6.99 -29.95
CA LEU A 112 39.65 -7.62 -29.18
C LEU A 112 39.84 -9.07 -29.64
N ASN A 113 41.09 -9.55 -29.66
CA ASN A 113 41.38 -10.95 -29.96
C ASN A 113 40.95 -11.85 -28.77
N GLU A 114 40.83 -13.15 -29.03
CA GLU A 114 40.31 -14.10 -28.05
C GLU A 114 41.22 -14.27 -26.83
N GLU A 115 42.54 -14.20 -27.04
CA GLU A 115 43.53 -14.29 -25.95
C GLU A 115 43.44 -13.09 -25.01
N GLU A 116 43.35 -11.87 -25.57
CA GLU A 116 43.19 -10.63 -24.80
C GLU A 116 41.87 -10.62 -24.00
N ARG A 117 40.78 -11.08 -24.62
CA ARG A 117 39.49 -11.19 -23.97
C ARG A 117 39.55 -12.17 -22.80
N ARG A 118 40.12 -13.35 -23.05
CA ARG A 118 40.25 -14.38 -22.00
C ARG A 118 41.13 -13.90 -20.85
N ALA A 119 42.27 -13.27 -21.13
CA ALA A 119 43.15 -12.72 -20.11
C ALA A 119 42.44 -11.64 -19.26
N THR A 120 41.67 -10.76 -19.92
CA THR A 120 40.90 -9.69 -19.25
C THR A 120 39.80 -10.26 -18.33
N ILE A 121 39.03 -11.23 -18.82
CA ILE A 121 37.97 -11.88 -18.06
C ILE A 121 38.54 -12.67 -16.87
N CYS A 122 39.61 -13.45 -17.10
CA CYS A 122 40.28 -14.18 -16.02
C CYS A 122 40.88 -13.23 -14.97
N SER A 123 41.32 -12.03 -15.38
CA SER A 123 41.77 -11.01 -14.42
C SER A 123 40.61 -10.43 -13.58
N ALA A 124 39.42 -10.23 -14.16
CA ALA A 124 38.24 -9.80 -13.42
C ALA A 124 37.80 -10.86 -12.39
N LEU A 125 37.82 -12.13 -12.78
CA LEU A 125 37.48 -13.25 -11.90
C LEU A 125 38.40 -13.43 -10.68
N LYS A 126 39.62 -12.89 -10.70
CA LYS A 126 40.54 -12.95 -9.55
C LYS A 126 40.15 -12.04 -8.40
N ASN A 127 39.35 -10.98 -8.67
CA ASN A 127 38.90 -10.00 -7.69
C ASN A 127 37.45 -10.30 -7.27
N GLN A 128 37.20 -11.48 -6.75
CA GLN A 128 35.87 -11.94 -6.33
C GLN A 128 35.48 -11.28 -5.02
N GLY A 129 34.29 -10.63 -5.00
CA GLY A 129 33.57 -10.26 -3.78
C GLY A 129 32.62 -11.38 -3.34
N THR A 130 32.07 -11.26 -2.14
CA THR A 130 31.10 -12.22 -1.57
C THR A 130 29.65 -11.88 -1.94
N GLU A 131 29.38 -10.66 -2.36
CA GLU A 131 28.02 -10.18 -2.62
C GLU A 131 27.87 -9.69 -4.05
N VAL A 132 26.65 -9.87 -4.60
CA VAL A 132 26.30 -9.31 -5.91
C VAL A 132 26.39 -7.78 -5.87
N PRO A 133 27.11 -7.14 -6.81
CA PRO A 133 27.28 -5.69 -6.80
C PRO A 133 25.96 -4.92 -6.83
N PRO A 134 25.85 -3.81 -6.08
CA PRO A 134 24.61 -3.01 -6.04
C PRO A 134 24.12 -2.53 -7.40
N MET A 135 25.05 -2.29 -8.35
CA MET A 135 24.72 -1.89 -9.71
C MET A 135 23.96 -3.02 -10.44
N VAL A 136 24.43 -4.25 -10.33
CA VAL A 136 23.78 -5.43 -10.93
C VAL A 136 22.40 -5.65 -10.32
N GLN A 137 22.29 -5.63 -8.97
CA GLN A 137 21.01 -5.76 -8.30
C GLN A 137 20.01 -4.69 -8.76
N SER A 138 20.46 -3.44 -8.90
CA SER A 138 19.62 -2.34 -9.37
C SER A 138 19.17 -2.55 -10.81
N VAL A 139 20.06 -3.01 -11.70
CA VAL A 139 19.72 -3.28 -13.11
C VAL A 139 18.73 -4.43 -13.24
N ILE A 140 18.94 -5.54 -12.53
CA ILE A 140 18.00 -6.67 -12.53
C ILE A 140 16.62 -6.25 -12.02
N GLN A 141 16.55 -5.47 -10.93
CA GLN A 141 15.28 -4.94 -10.42
C GLN A 141 14.60 -3.99 -11.41
N GLU A 142 15.38 -3.17 -12.11
CA GLU A 142 14.86 -2.23 -13.11
C GLU A 142 14.29 -2.96 -14.32
N LEU A 143 14.99 -3.96 -14.85
CA LEU A 143 14.54 -4.77 -15.98
C LEU A 143 13.30 -5.59 -15.63
N LYS A 144 13.27 -6.19 -14.44
CA LYS A 144 12.07 -6.88 -13.94
C LYS A 144 10.87 -5.95 -13.82
N LYS A 145 11.08 -4.70 -13.37
CA LYS A 145 10.02 -3.67 -13.33
C LYS A 145 9.60 -3.22 -14.74
N GLY A 146 10.52 -3.21 -15.71
CA GLY A 146 10.21 -2.86 -17.10
C GLY A 146 9.34 -3.90 -17.83
N GLU A 147 9.30 -5.16 -17.37
CA GLU A 147 8.40 -6.19 -17.88
C GLU A 147 7.00 -6.16 -17.21
N GLU A 148 6.87 -5.51 -16.05
CA GLU A 148 5.57 -5.29 -15.41
C GLU A 148 4.87 -4.11 -16.08
N ALA A 149 3.72 -4.37 -16.69
CA ALA A 149 2.89 -3.29 -17.25
C ALA A 149 2.57 -2.26 -16.17
N THR A 150 2.82 -1.00 -16.46
CA THR A 150 2.53 0.11 -15.54
C THR A 150 1.03 0.21 -15.25
N ILE A 151 0.65 0.86 -14.14
CA ILE A 151 -0.76 1.09 -13.82
C ILE A 151 -1.43 1.89 -14.94
N GLU A 152 -0.73 2.83 -15.56
CA GLU A 152 -1.22 3.63 -16.69
C GLU A 152 -1.51 2.78 -17.93
N GLU A 153 -0.69 1.79 -18.24
CA GLU A 153 -0.89 0.85 -19.34
C GLU A 153 -2.07 -0.11 -19.07
N LEU A 154 -2.21 -0.56 -17.82
CA LEU A 154 -3.31 -1.44 -17.39
C LEU A 154 -4.64 -0.70 -17.23
N ASN A 155 -4.59 0.61 -16.97
CA ASN A 155 -5.73 1.47 -16.72
C ASN A 155 -5.61 2.77 -17.52
N PRO A 156 -5.75 2.71 -18.84
CA PRO A 156 -5.66 3.88 -19.69
C PRO A 156 -6.73 4.90 -19.30
N MET A 157 -6.34 6.17 -19.39
CA MET A 157 -7.25 7.26 -19.08
C MET A 157 -8.47 7.27 -19.99
N PRO A 158 -9.66 7.64 -19.47
CA PRO A 158 -10.86 7.81 -20.29
C PRO A 158 -10.65 8.86 -21.38
N GLU A 159 -11.24 8.65 -22.57
CA GLU A 159 -11.17 9.59 -23.68
C GLU A 159 -11.76 10.97 -23.32
N SER A 160 -12.77 10.99 -22.46
CA SER A 160 -13.35 12.23 -21.97
C SER A 160 -13.40 12.26 -20.45
N LEU A 161 -12.86 13.34 -19.87
CA LEU A 161 -12.91 13.64 -18.45
C LEU A 161 -13.96 14.72 -18.18
N PRO A 162 -14.58 14.75 -16.98
CA PRO A 162 -15.38 15.90 -16.54
C PRO A 162 -14.58 17.20 -16.67
N LYS A 163 -15.23 18.28 -17.13
CA LYS A 163 -14.56 19.52 -17.57
C LYS A 163 -13.57 20.09 -16.55
N GLY A 164 -13.97 20.17 -15.28
CA GLY A 164 -13.10 20.67 -14.22
C GLY A 164 -11.87 19.78 -13.99
N ILE A 165 -12.02 18.46 -14.11
CA ILE A 165 -10.95 17.47 -13.97
C ILE A 165 -10.00 17.57 -15.16
N ALA A 166 -10.51 17.69 -16.38
CA ALA A 166 -9.70 17.88 -17.58
C ALA A 166 -8.86 19.18 -17.52
N LEU A 167 -9.41 20.26 -16.96
CA LEU A 167 -8.69 21.50 -16.75
C LEU A 167 -7.50 21.32 -15.79
N ILE A 168 -7.72 20.71 -14.62
CA ILE A 168 -6.68 20.45 -13.62
C ILE A 168 -5.57 19.61 -14.23
N MET A 169 -5.93 18.52 -14.89
CA MET A 169 -4.99 17.64 -15.54
C MET A 169 -4.11 18.39 -16.56
N SER A 170 -4.73 19.16 -17.47
CA SER A 170 -4.00 19.90 -18.50
C SER A 170 -3.14 21.04 -17.92
N TYR A 171 -3.53 21.61 -16.78
CA TYR A 171 -2.77 22.67 -16.13
C TYR A 171 -1.47 22.16 -15.51
N PHE A 172 -1.52 21.00 -14.86
CA PHE A 172 -0.36 20.42 -14.18
C PHE A 172 0.54 19.56 -15.09
N GLY A 173 0.18 19.32 -16.34
CA GLY A 173 1.00 18.67 -17.36
C GLY A 173 1.48 17.28 -16.93
N VAL A 174 2.79 17.07 -16.79
CA VAL A 174 3.36 15.78 -16.40
C VAL A 174 2.86 15.29 -15.04
N TYR A 175 2.45 16.18 -14.15
CA TYR A 175 1.86 15.86 -12.86
C TYR A 175 0.33 15.78 -12.93
N GLY A 176 -0.28 15.85 -14.12
CA GLY A 176 -1.72 15.98 -14.31
C GLY A 176 -2.51 14.86 -13.64
N VAL A 177 -2.11 13.61 -13.80
CA VAL A 177 -2.74 12.46 -13.16
C VAL A 177 -2.67 12.59 -11.62
N CYS A 178 -1.49 12.87 -11.08
CA CYS A 178 -1.30 13.09 -9.64
C CYS A 178 -2.14 14.26 -9.11
N ALA A 179 -2.26 15.33 -9.90
CA ALA A 179 -3.06 16.51 -9.54
C ALA A 179 -4.56 16.19 -9.54
N VAL A 180 -5.05 15.35 -10.46
CA VAL A 180 -6.44 14.87 -10.47
C VAL A 180 -6.76 14.05 -9.22
N PHE A 181 -5.86 13.18 -8.82
CA PHE A 181 -6.07 12.42 -7.59
C PHE A 181 -5.97 13.32 -6.33
N ALA A 182 -4.99 14.22 -6.26
CA ALA A 182 -4.89 15.19 -5.16
C ALA A 182 -6.13 16.12 -5.09
N PHE A 183 -6.68 16.50 -6.24
CA PHE A 183 -7.93 17.23 -6.35
C PHE A 183 -9.09 16.54 -5.63
N LEU A 184 -9.22 15.20 -5.72
CA LEU A 184 -10.31 14.46 -5.08
C LEU A 184 -10.33 14.69 -3.56
N THR A 185 -9.17 14.70 -2.92
CA THR A 185 -9.03 14.92 -1.47
C THR A 185 -9.49 16.33 -1.06
N ILE A 186 -9.06 17.35 -1.82
CA ILE A 186 -9.39 18.74 -1.55
C ILE A 186 -10.88 19.00 -1.86
N ALA A 187 -11.35 18.56 -3.03
CA ALA A 187 -12.73 18.71 -3.46
C ALA A 187 -13.73 17.96 -2.54
N GLY A 188 -13.33 16.78 -2.05
CA GLY A 188 -14.11 16.06 -1.04
C GLY A 188 -14.26 16.84 0.27
N THR A 189 -13.26 17.64 0.63
CA THR A 189 -13.36 18.54 1.78
C THR A 189 -14.32 19.71 1.50
N LEU A 190 -14.26 20.29 0.32
CA LEU A 190 -15.16 21.36 -0.09
C LEU A 190 -16.63 20.91 -0.16
N LEU A 191 -16.88 19.67 -0.57
CA LEU A 191 -18.22 19.07 -0.70
C LEU A 191 -18.67 18.32 0.56
N THR A 192 -18.45 18.89 1.72
CA THR A 192 -18.78 18.30 3.02
C THR A 192 -20.19 17.74 3.13
N PHE A 193 -21.20 18.47 2.66
CA PHE A 193 -22.61 18.09 2.79
C PHE A 193 -23.14 17.27 1.60
N CYS A 194 -22.31 16.96 0.61
CA CYS A 194 -22.67 16.06 -0.48
C CYS A 194 -22.85 14.63 0.01
N ARG A 195 -23.95 14.00 -0.38
CA ARG A 195 -24.29 12.60 -0.08
C ARG A 195 -24.72 11.89 -1.35
N ALA A 196 -24.48 10.59 -1.42
CA ALA A 196 -25.01 9.72 -2.47
C ALA A 196 -25.26 8.32 -1.94
N LYS A 197 -26.33 7.67 -2.42
CA LYS A 197 -26.63 6.27 -2.09
C LYS A 197 -25.73 5.34 -2.89
N TYR A 198 -24.92 4.56 -2.17
CA TYR A 198 -24.10 3.50 -2.76
C TYR A 198 -24.93 2.25 -3.06
N ARG A 199 -24.33 1.25 -3.68
CA ARG A 199 -24.94 -0.03 -4.10
C ARG A 199 -25.66 -0.78 -2.97
N ASP A 200 -25.14 -0.68 -1.75
CA ASP A 200 -25.69 -1.27 -0.53
C ASP A 200 -26.83 -0.45 0.11
N GLY A 201 -27.16 0.70 -0.49
CA GLY A 201 -28.17 1.64 0.03
C GLY A 201 -27.66 2.64 1.06
N GLU A 202 -26.43 2.50 1.53
CA GLU A 202 -25.81 3.40 2.51
C GLU A 202 -25.45 4.75 1.89
N LEU A 203 -25.66 5.83 2.65
CA LEU A 203 -25.28 7.18 2.24
C LEU A 203 -23.76 7.38 2.42
N GLN A 204 -23.08 7.60 1.32
CA GLN A 204 -21.65 7.86 1.29
C GLN A 204 -21.34 9.36 1.30
N LYS A 205 -20.13 9.67 1.79
CA LYS A 205 -19.51 11.01 1.83
C LYS A 205 -18.26 11.00 0.95
N PRO A 206 -17.85 12.11 0.31
CA PRO A 206 -16.64 12.15 -0.53
C PRO A 206 -15.37 12.27 0.33
N LEU A 207 -14.95 11.16 0.93
CA LEU A 207 -13.80 11.06 1.84
C LEU A 207 -12.71 10.19 1.22
N PHE A 208 -11.46 10.67 1.27
CA PHE A 208 -10.31 10.02 0.66
C PHE A 208 -9.10 10.03 1.58
N ILE A 209 -8.33 8.96 1.55
CA ILE A 209 -6.95 8.91 2.03
C ILE A 209 -6.07 8.64 0.82
N MET A 210 -5.17 9.56 0.52
CA MET A 210 -4.30 9.47 -0.63
C MET A 210 -2.84 9.46 -0.22
N ALA A 211 -2.04 8.65 -0.91
CA ALA A 211 -0.61 8.56 -0.76
C ALA A 211 0.09 8.75 -2.12
N LEU A 212 0.73 9.90 -2.33
CA LEU A 212 1.54 10.19 -3.50
C LEU A 212 2.98 9.73 -3.25
N LYS A 213 3.45 8.78 -4.06
CA LYS A 213 4.82 8.23 -4.00
C LYS A 213 5.67 8.87 -5.09
N GLY A 214 6.82 9.43 -4.73
CA GLY A 214 7.73 10.03 -5.70
C GLY A 214 9.16 10.10 -5.19
N LYS A 215 10.12 10.05 -6.10
CA LYS A 215 11.55 10.17 -5.79
C LYS A 215 11.88 11.49 -5.09
N PHE A 216 13.09 11.61 -4.54
CA PHE A 216 13.59 12.91 -4.07
C PHE A 216 13.59 13.93 -5.21
N ALA A 217 13.23 15.17 -4.88
CA ALA A 217 13.16 16.27 -5.85
C ALA A 217 12.21 16.04 -7.05
N SER A 218 11.24 15.13 -6.94
CA SER A 218 10.27 14.80 -8.00
C SER A 218 9.20 15.87 -8.23
N GLY A 219 9.31 17.06 -7.65
CA GLY A 219 8.39 18.17 -7.90
C GLY A 219 7.09 18.12 -7.09
N LYS A 220 7.04 17.46 -5.93
CA LYS A 220 5.87 17.35 -5.03
C LYS A 220 5.22 18.69 -4.67
N SER A 221 5.95 19.80 -4.79
CA SER A 221 5.44 21.16 -4.54
C SER A 221 4.25 21.59 -5.41
N PHE A 222 3.88 20.83 -6.45
CA PHE A 222 2.64 21.08 -7.20
C PHE A 222 1.39 20.95 -6.31
N ILE A 223 1.47 20.10 -5.26
CA ILE A 223 0.39 19.89 -4.28
C ILE A 223 0.03 21.22 -3.59
N ASN A 224 1.04 21.95 -3.12
CA ASN A 224 0.83 23.23 -2.46
C ASN A 224 0.16 24.24 -3.41
N LYS A 225 0.61 24.31 -4.67
CA LYS A 225 -0.01 25.17 -5.68
C LYS A 225 -1.46 24.78 -5.98
N LEU A 226 -1.74 23.48 -6.04
CA LEU A 226 -3.13 23.00 -6.21
C LEU A 226 -3.98 23.35 -5.00
N PHE A 227 -3.47 23.13 -3.78
CA PHE A 227 -4.17 23.43 -2.55
C PHE A 227 -4.42 24.92 -2.37
N GLU A 228 -3.44 25.78 -2.65
CA GLU A 228 -3.58 27.25 -2.63
C GLU A 228 -4.62 27.76 -3.64
N ALA A 229 -4.76 27.11 -4.78
CA ALA A 229 -5.74 27.52 -5.79
C ALA A 229 -7.14 26.96 -5.47
N LEU A 230 -7.27 25.63 -5.39
CA LEU A 230 -8.56 24.95 -5.22
C LEU A 230 -9.11 25.12 -3.79
N GLY A 231 -8.24 25.04 -2.80
CA GLY A 231 -8.56 25.17 -1.36
C GLY A 231 -8.63 26.60 -0.86
N ALA A 232 -8.48 27.61 -1.74
CA ALA A 232 -8.51 29.02 -1.35
C ALA A 232 -9.66 29.40 -0.40
N PRO A 233 -10.92 28.98 -0.62
CA PRO A 233 -12.01 29.30 0.31
C PRO A 233 -11.84 28.66 1.70
N LEU A 234 -11.23 27.46 1.80
CA LEU A 234 -10.92 26.85 3.09
C LEU A 234 -9.82 27.63 3.83
N ILE A 235 -8.76 27.98 3.12
CA ILE A 235 -7.64 28.77 3.67
C ILE A 235 -8.15 30.10 4.21
N LYS A 236 -8.96 30.80 3.41
CA LYS A 236 -9.55 32.10 3.81
C LYS A 236 -10.44 31.98 5.06
N ALA A 237 -11.27 30.93 5.13
CA ALA A 237 -12.11 30.68 6.29
C ALA A 237 -11.29 30.38 7.56
N ASP A 238 -10.24 29.58 7.43
CA ASP A 238 -9.34 29.25 8.55
C ASP A 238 -8.50 30.46 9.01
N GLU A 239 -8.04 31.31 8.08
CA GLU A 239 -7.35 32.57 8.40
C GLU A 239 -8.25 33.54 9.17
N GLN A 240 -9.51 33.66 8.77
CA GLN A 240 -10.51 34.45 9.50
C GLN A 240 -10.74 33.91 10.90
N THR A 241 -10.92 32.58 11.02
CA THR A 241 -11.07 31.89 12.32
C THR A 241 -9.86 32.11 13.22
N ALA A 242 -8.65 32.02 12.64
CA ALA A 242 -7.40 32.26 13.40
C ALA A 242 -7.31 33.70 13.91
N HIS A 243 -7.73 34.67 13.13
CA HIS A 243 -7.79 36.07 13.55
C HIS A 243 -8.78 36.28 14.70
N GLU A 244 -9.97 35.70 14.61
CA GLU A 244 -10.99 35.76 15.65
C GLU A 244 -10.53 35.08 16.94
N GLU A 245 -9.85 33.91 16.85
CA GLU A 245 -9.29 33.22 18.02
C GLU A 245 -8.19 34.05 18.69
N GLN A 246 -7.32 34.68 17.90
CA GLN A 246 -6.26 35.55 18.43
C GLN A 246 -6.84 36.77 19.16
N GLN A 247 -7.86 37.42 18.58
CA GLN A 247 -8.56 38.53 19.21
C GLN A 247 -9.23 38.11 20.52
N TYR A 248 -9.96 37.00 20.52
CA TYR A 248 -10.59 36.46 21.71
C TYR A 248 -9.58 36.17 22.84
N ASN A 249 -8.47 35.51 22.50
CA ASN A 249 -7.41 35.20 23.46
C ASN A 249 -6.72 36.48 24.01
N TYR A 250 -6.63 37.55 23.21
CA TYR A 250 -6.13 38.83 23.66
C TYR A 250 -7.09 39.51 24.64
N GLU A 251 -8.39 39.53 24.31
CA GLU A 251 -9.44 40.10 25.17
C GLU A 251 -9.55 39.35 26.49
N GLU A 252 -9.52 38.01 26.48
CA GLU A 252 -9.57 37.17 27.69
C GLU A 252 -8.39 37.47 28.64
N LYS A 253 -7.18 37.64 28.10
CA LYS A 253 -5.99 37.97 28.91
C LYS A 253 -6.04 39.37 29.52
N HIS A 254 -6.72 40.31 28.90
CA HIS A 254 -6.75 41.72 29.34
C HIS A 254 -7.97 42.10 30.13
N THR A 255 -9.02 41.29 30.13
CA THR A 255 -10.23 41.53 30.90
C THR A 255 -10.05 41.04 32.34
N LYS A 256 -9.75 41.92 33.27
CA LYS A 256 -9.51 41.62 34.70
C LYS A 256 -10.71 41.19 35.51
N SER A 257 -11.92 41.19 34.99
CA SER A 257 -13.09 40.72 35.68
C SER A 257 -13.44 39.29 35.22
N ARG A 258 -13.22 38.33 36.11
CA ARG A 258 -13.82 36.98 36.06
C ARG A 258 -15.32 37.12 36.18
N LYS A 259 -15.99 37.63 35.19
CA LYS A 259 -17.43 37.52 35.09
C LYS A 259 -17.75 36.22 34.40
N GLU A 260 -18.47 35.37 35.15
CA GLU A 260 -19.32 34.28 34.71
C GLU A 260 -18.90 33.57 33.44
N ALA A 261 -18.67 32.28 33.55
CA ALA A 261 -18.36 31.39 32.44
C ALA A 261 -19.27 31.64 31.22
N GLN A 262 -19.01 32.64 30.42
CA GLN A 262 -19.46 32.66 29.06
C GLN A 262 -18.85 31.41 28.43
N GLY A 263 -19.72 30.55 27.91
CA GLY A 263 -19.30 29.28 27.30
C GLY A 263 -18.08 29.51 26.38
N ARG A 264 -17.10 28.62 26.47
CA ARG A 264 -15.90 28.71 25.59
C ARG A 264 -16.34 28.94 24.18
N ARG A 265 -15.91 30.03 23.56
CA ARG A 265 -16.16 30.31 22.14
C ARG A 265 -15.55 29.19 21.29
N GLU A 266 -16.30 28.68 20.34
CA GLU A 266 -15.88 27.64 19.43
C GLU A 266 -15.23 28.27 18.19
N PHE A 267 -14.12 27.67 17.74
CA PHE A 267 -13.38 28.11 16.57
C PHE A 267 -13.28 26.97 15.55
N SER A 268 -13.94 27.15 14.41
CA SER A 268 -14.07 26.11 13.38
C SER A 268 -12.93 26.18 12.38
N TYR A 269 -12.00 25.24 12.48
CA TYR A 269 -10.92 25.05 11.51
C TYR A 269 -11.23 23.85 10.59
N ARG A 270 -10.94 24.00 9.33
CA ARG A 270 -11.16 22.97 8.30
C ARG A 270 -9.86 22.29 7.86
N THR A 271 -8.74 22.98 7.96
CA THR A 271 -7.43 22.45 7.61
C THR A 271 -6.65 22.05 8.86
N LEU A 272 -5.98 20.92 8.78
CA LEU A 272 -5.17 20.38 9.85
C LEU A 272 -3.69 20.54 9.52
N PRO A 273 -2.86 20.97 10.48
CA PRO A 273 -1.42 20.87 10.33
C PRO A 273 -1.01 19.40 10.25
N ALA A 274 0.07 19.10 9.51
CA ALA A 274 0.57 17.73 9.39
C ALA A 274 0.84 17.08 10.76
N LYS A 275 1.20 17.89 11.76
CA LYS A 275 1.42 17.49 13.16
C LYS A 275 0.21 17.88 14.00
N VAL A 276 -0.77 17.04 14.09
CA VAL A 276 -1.94 17.23 14.94
C VAL A 276 -2.03 16.12 15.97
N SER A 277 -2.24 16.48 17.24
CA SER A 277 -2.49 15.50 18.31
C SER A 277 -3.92 14.98 18.22
N ASN A 278 -4.15 13.76 18.71
CA ASN A 278 -5.51 13.20 18.77
C ASN A 278 -6.48 14.08 19.57
N THR A 279 -6.02 14.71 20.66
CA THR A 279 -6.83 15.65 21.45
C THR A 279 -7.24 16.88 20.65
N GLU A 280 -6.31 17.48 19.92
CA GLU A 280 -6.62 18.63 19.06
C GLU A 280 -7.52 18.24 17.88
N LEU A 281 -7.32 17.02 17.34
CA LEU A 281 -8.20 16.50 16.28
C LEU A 281 -9.64 16.34 16.76
N VAL A 282 -9.87 15.76 17.97
CA VAL A 282 -11.22 15.64 18.56
C VAL A 282 -11.82 17.02 18.77
N LYS A 283 -11.05 17.96 19.34
CA LYS A 283 -11.50 19.34 19.56
C LYS A 283 -11.92 20.01 18.25
N ARG A 284 -11.06 20.00 17.23
CA ARG A 284 -11.37 20.61 15.93
C ARG A 284 -12.55 19.97 15.25
N ALA A 285 -12.65 18.66 15.27
CA ALA A 285 -13.77 17.95 14.68
C ALA A 285 -15.10 18.22 15.41
N SER A 286 -15.08 18.42 16.74
CA SER A 286 -16.28 18.79 17.49
C SER A 286 -16.78 20.21 17.20
N GLN A 287 -15.87 21.11 16.80
CA GLN A 287 -16.13 22.55 16.60
C GLN A 287 -16.37 22.93 15.13
N ASN A 288 -16.26 21.98 14.19
CA ASN A 288 -16.35 22.29 12.76
C ASN A 288 -17.74 22.14 12.13
N HIS A 289 -18.79 22.11 12.95
CA HIS A 289 -20.19 21.98 12.49
C HIS A 289 -20.45 20.74 11.61
N GLY A 290 -19.79 19.61 11.91
CA GLY A 290 -19.92 18.36 11.15
C GLY A 290 -19.32 18.40 9.75
N GLN A 291 -18.43 19.34 9.50
CA GLN A 291 -17.75 19.49 8.22
C GLN A 291 -16.53 18.56 8.11
N ASN A 292 -16.16 18.20 6.87
CA ASN A 292 -14.96 17.42 6.58
C ASN A 292 -13.70 18.23 6.94
N LEU A 293 -12.75 17.58 7.59
CA LEU A 293 -11.41 18.09 7.83
C LEU A 293 -10.48 17.69 6.68
N CYS A 294 -9.48 18.51 6.42
CA CYS A 294 -8.45 18.28 5.42
C CYS A 294 -7.06 18.27 6.05
N LEU A 295 -6.28 17.22 5.80
CA LEU A 295 -4.87 17.16 6.13
C LEU A 295 -4.05 17.02 4.84
N VAL A 296 -3.20 17.98 4.57
CA VAL A 296 -2.24 17.94 3.45
C VAL A 296 -0.84 17.92 4.03
N CYS A 297 -0.07 16.87 3.72
CA CYS A 297 1.32 16.71 4.11
C CYS A 297 2.16 16.45 2.85
N ASP A 298 2.91 17.44 2.44
CA ASP A 298 3.76 17.42 1.23
C ASP A 298 5.06 16.63 1.39
N ASP A 299 5.45 16.31 2.64
CA ASP A 299 6.57 15.41 2.95
C ASP A 299 6.36 14.63 4.24
N VAL A 300 5.99 13.35 4.10
CA VAL A 300 5.79 12.43 5.24
C VAL A 300 7.07 12.20 6.07
N ALA A 301 8.25 12.51 5.55
CA ALA A 301 9.50 12.40 6.31
C ALA A 301 9.47 13.27 7.58
N THR A 302 8.72 14.37 7.57
CA THR A 302 8.52 15.23 8.73
C THR A 302 7.73 14.55 9.85
N LEU A 303 6.81 13.63 9.49
CA LEU A 303 5.99 12.86 10.44
C LEU A 303 6.76 11.65 10.98
N ILE A 304 7.54 10.97 10.13
CA ILE A 304 8.27 9.74 10.49
C ILE A 304 9.35 10.02 11.53
N ARG A 305 10.06 11.14 11.44
CA ARG A 305 11.10 11.55 12.41
C ARG A 305 10.59 11.65 13.84
N GLN A 306 9.29 11.64 14.04
CA GLN A 306 8.60 11.75 15.32
C GLN A 306 7.92 10.46 15.77
N LYS A 307 8.16 9.34 15.06
CA LYS A 307 7.64 8.02 15.44
C LYS A 307 8.19 7.66 16.83
N GLY A 308 7.33 7.69 17.82
CA GLY A 308 7.67 7.55 19.25
C GLY A 308 7.25 8.73 20.12
N GLN A 309 6.90 9.87 19.52
CA GLN A 309 6.21 10.94 20.22
C GLN A 309 4.69 10.76 20.10
N ARG A 310 3.96 11.00 21.19
CA ARG A 310 2.47 10.85 21.30
C ARG A 310 1.65 11.80 20.40
N TRP A 311 2.26 12.38 19.35
CA TRP A 311 1.69 13.46 18.57
C TRP A 311 1.23 13.06 17.16
N ASN A 312 1.39 11.80 16.76
CA ASN A 312 0.91 11.33 15.47
C ASN A 312 -0.56 10.94 15.55
N MET A 313 -1.29 11.24 14.48
CA MET A 313 -2.65 10.78 14.29
C MET A 313 -2.70 9.25 14.34
N ASP A 314 -3.63 8.72 15.11
CA ASP A 314 -3.86 7.30 15.29
C ASP A 314 -4.39 6.66 14.00
N VAL A 315 -4.00 5.41 13.74
CA VAL A 315 -4.53 4.63 12.61
C VAL A 315 -6.06 4.53 12.70
N ASP A 316 -6.61 4.33 13.90
CA ASP A 316 -8.07 4.29 14.10
C ASP A 316 -8.76 5.61 13.70
N ALA A 317 -8.13 6.76 13.95
CA ALA A 317 -8.63 8.05 13.48
C ALA A 317 -8.70 8.13 11.95
N LEU A 318 -7.67 7.60 11.25
CA LEU A 318 -7.67 7.55 9.78
C LEU A 318 -8.78 6.63 9.25
N LEU A 319 -8.95 5.45 9.85
CA LEU A 319 -10.00 4.50 9.46
C LEU A 319 -11.39 5.10 9.65
N LYS A 320 -11.68 5.65 10.84
CA LYS A 320 -12.96 6.30 11.15
C LYS A 320 -13.18 7.55 10.30
N GLY A 321 -12.14 8.33 10.08
CA GLY A 321 -12.16 9.50 9.23
C GLY A 321 -12.52 9.21 7.78
N PHE A 322 -11.99 8.09 7.22
CA PHE A 322 -12.35 7.62 5.89
C PHE A 322 -13.79 7.07 5.83
N ASP A 323 -14.21 6.27 6.82
CA ASP A 323 -15.55 5.69 6.83
C ASP A 323 -16.62 6.79 7.04
N GLY A 324 -16.30 7.84 7.81
CA GLY A 324 -17.10 9.07 7.93
C GLY A 324 -18.43 8.93 8.67
N ASN A 325 -18.74 7.77 9.25
CA ASN A 325 -19.94 7.44 10.02
C ASN A 325 -19.61 6.77 11.37
N GLY A 326 -18.33 6.54 11.62
CA GLY A 326 -17.85 5.94 12.85
C GLY A 326 -17.60 6.97 13.95
N ARG A 327 -18.08 6.68 15.17
CA ARG A 327 -17.73 7.49 16.33
C ARG A 327 -16.27 7.24 16.72
N TRP A 328 -15.55 8.31 16.94
CA TRP A 328 -14.17 8.31 17.41
C TRP A 328 -14.00 9.36 18.49
N GLY A 329 -13.17 9.10 19.48
CA GLY A 329 -13.00 10.06 20.54
C GLY A 329 -11.98 9.65 21.58
N GLN A 330 -11.77 10.54 22.53
CA GLN A 330 -10.87 10.35 23.65
C GLN A 330 -11.51 10.85 24.95
N ALA A 331 -11.18 10.19 26.04
CA ALA A 331 -11.58 10.61 27.39
C ALA A 331 -10.33 10.85 28.23
N TYR A 332 -10.25 12.01 28.84
CA TYR A 332 -9.17 12.40 29.73
C TYR A 332 -9.70 12.70 31.12
N VAL A 333 -8.91 12.37 32.13
CA VAL A 333 -9.23 12.66 33.54
C VAL A 333 -9.00 14.16 33.87
N SER A 334 -8.07 14.80 33.17
CA SER A 334 -7.75 16.21 33.42
C SER A 334 -8.87 17.13 32.91
N PRO A 335 -9.38 18.04 33.74
CA PRO A 335 -10.39 19.03 33.32
C PRO A 335 -9.91 20.01 32.25
N SER A 336 -8.59 20.16 32.11
CA SER A 336 -7.96 21.02 31.09
C SER A 336 -7.89 20.37 29.70
N SER A 337 -8.06 19.05 29.61
CA SER A 337 -8.01 18.32 28.35
C SER A 337 -9.41 18.18 27.75
N PHE A 338 -9.46 18.32 26.42
CA PHE A 338 -10.72 18.12 25.72
C PHE A 338 -11.04 16.61 25.61
N SER A 339 -12.22 16.22 26.10
CA SER A 339 -12.76 14.86 25.98
C SER A 339 -14.04 14.91 25.18
N GLY A 340 -14.20 14.01 24.23
CA GLY A 340 -15.39 13.94 23.40
C GLY A 340 -15.43 12.69 22.54
N ASN A 341 -16.62 12.40 22.02
CA ASN A 341 -16.88 11.34 21.05
C ASN A 341 -17.63 11.95 19.87
N ILE A 342 -17.04 11.91 18.70
CA ILE A 342 -17.45 12.65 17.51
C ILE A 342 -17.56 11.73 16.30
N GLU A 343 -18.31 12.14 15.30
CA GLU A 343 -18.21 11.58 13.95
C GLU A 343 -17.05 12.27 13.23
N LEU A 344 -15.97 11.54 13.01
CA LEU A 344 -14.80 12.05 12.32
C LEU A 344 -14.98 11.90 10.81
N GLN A 345 -14.81 13.00 10.08
CA GLN A 345 -14.84 13.05 8.62
C GLN A 345 -13.53 13.69 8.14
N LEU A 346 -12.66 12.90 7.51
CA LEU A 346 -11.30 13.33 7.26
C LEU A 346 -10.86 12.97 5.83
N ASN A 347 -10.40 13.97 5.11
CA ASN A 347 -9.67 13.84 3.85
C ASN A 347 -8.18 14.01 4.10
N VAL A 348 -7.37 13.07 3.63
CA VAL A 348 -5.92 13.05 3.87
C VAL A 348 -5.16 12.92 2.57
N LEU A 349 -4.17 13.78 2.39
CA LEU A 349 -3.21 13.74 1.29
C LEU A 349 -1.79 13.68 1.87
N TYR A 350 -1.18 12.51 1.77
CA TYR A 350 0.23 12.29 2.08
C TYR A 350 1.06 12.28 0.81
N ALA A 351 2.21 12.96 0.82
CA ALA A 351 3.22 12.83 -0.22
C ALA A 351 4.58 12.49 0.39
N GLY A 352 5.33 11.63 -0.28
CA GLY A 352 6.63 11.20 0.22
C GLY A 352 7.40 10.36 -0.77
N THR A 353 8.56 9.88 -0.33
CA THR A 353 9.25 8.80 -1.04
C THR A 353 8.53 7.47 -0.79
N GLU A 354 8.74 6.49 -1.65
CA GLU A 354 8.16 5.16 -1.47
C GLU A 354 8.47 4.59 -0.07
N ASN A 355 9.73 4.62 0.35
CA ASN A 355 10.13 4.21 1.69
C ASN A 355 9.46 5.06 2.80
N GLY A 356 9.24 6.35 2.55
CA GLY A 356 8.49 7.22 3.48
C GLY A 356 7.06 6.77 3.64
N ILE A 357 6.35 6.52 2.54
CA ILE A 357 4.97 6.04 2.55
C ILE A 357 4.88 4.64 3.19
N GLN A 358 5.80 3.72 2.86
CA GLN A 358 5.84 2.38 3.48
C GLN A 358 6.05 2.42 5.01
N LYS A 359 6.79 3.40 5.52
CA LYS A 359 6.93 3.61 6.97
C LYS A 359 5.67 4.18 7.63
N MET A 360 4.89 4.98 6.91
CA MET A 360 3.62 5.54 7.40
C MET A 360 2.47 4.52 7.31
N ILE A 361 2.43 3.76 6.23
CA ILE A 361 1.40 2.76 5.91
C ILE A 361 2.14 1.46 5.58
N PRO A 362 2.62 0.70 6.60
CA PRO A 362 3.39 -0.51 6.34
C PRO A 362 2.57 -1.57 5.60
N PRO A 363 3.06 -2.13 4.47
CA PRO A 363 2.36 -3.21 3.77
C PRO A 363 2.10 -4.43 4.66
N ALA A 364 2.99 -4.71 5.61
CA ALA A 364 2.85 -5.83 6.56
C ALA A 364 1.72 -5.63 7.59
N GLU A 365 1.23 -4.40 7.80
CA GLU A 365 0.13 -4.09 8.70
C GLU A 365 -1.23 -4.08 7.98
N VAL A 366 -1.40 -4.90 6.94
CA VAL A 366 -2.62 -4.94 6.12
C VAL A 366 -3.89 -5.31 6.89
N GLU A 367 -3.75 -6.05 8.00
CA GLU A 367 -4.88 -6.46 8.84
C GLU A 367 -5.58 -5.27 9.52
N ASN A 368 -4.89 -4.15 9.74
CA ASN A 368 -5.52 -2.94 10.27
C ASN A 368 -6.48 -2.27 9.26
N GLY A 369 -6.42 -2.65 7.98
CA GLY A 369 -7.31 -2.18 6.91
C GLY A 369 -7.01 -0.78 6.39
N LEU A 370 -5.91 -0.12 6.81
CA LEU A 370 -5.57 1.23 6.35
C LEU A 370 -5.15 1.22 4.87
N ALA A 371 -4.28 0.28 4.47
CA ALA A 371 -3.80 0.18 3.09
C ALA A 371 -4.94 0.00 2.08
N SER A 372 -5.99 -0.76 2.41
CA SER A 372 -7.17 -0.96 1.55
C SER A 372 -8.05 0.30 1.39
N ARG A 373 -7.89 1.30 2.26
CA ARG A 373 -8.58 2.59 2.19
C ARG A 373 -7.75 3.69 1.51
N CYS A 374 -6.47 3.42 1.29
CA CYS A 374 -5.57 4.38 0.66
C CYS A 374 -5.59 4.25 -0.86
N LEU A 375 -5.61 5.39 -1.52
CA LEU A 375 -5.39 5.52 -2.96
C LEU A 375 -3.91 5.86 -3.18
N PHE A 376 -3.14 4.89 -3.65
CA PHE A 376 -1.72 5.08 -3.94
C PHE A 376 -1.54 5.59 -5.38
N VAL A 377 -0.70 6.61 -5.54
CA VAL A 377 -0.42 7.19 -6.85
C VAL A 377 1.08 7.40 -7.00
N ASP A 378 1.64 6.86 -8.06
CA ASP A 378 3.04 7.05 -8.40
C ASP A 378 3.23 8.37 -9.15
N MET A 379 4.20 9.16 -8.71
CA MET A 379 4.59 10.37 -9.42
C MET A 379 5.49 10.01 -10.61
N PRO A 380 5.38 10.76 -11.72
CA PRO A 380 6.23 10.52 -12.88
C PRO A 380 7.71 10.62 -12.50
N ASP A 381 8.51 9.71 -13.06
CA ASP A 381 9.96 9.77 -12.91
C ASP A 381 10.52 10.88 -13.81
N THR A 382 10.97 11.94 -13.19
CA THR A 382 11.61 13.08 -13.89
C THR A 382 13.14 13.05 -13.80
N SER A 383 13.72 11.91 -13.39
CA SER A 383 15.17 11.73 -13.30
C SER A 383 15.83 11.90 -14.68
N GLY A 384 16.86 12.74 -14.74
CA GLY A 384 17.54 13.03 -16.01
C GLY A 384 16.80 13.95 -16.99
N MET A 385 15.56 14.35 -16.66
CA MET A 385 14.83 15.32 -17.47
C MET A 385 15.21 16.77 -17.08
N PRO A 386 15.11 17.72 -18.02
CA PRO A 386 15.21 19.13 -17.68
C PRO A 386 14.16 19.52 -16.65
N VAL A 387 14.49 20.52 -15.84
CA VAL A 387 13.53 21.06 -14.86
C VAL A 387 12.22 21.41 -15.55
N GLN A 388 11.15 20.78 -15.07
CA GLN A 388 9.80 20.99 -15.64
C GLN A 388 9.37 22.44 -15.40
N LYS A 389 9.09 23.15 -16.49
CA LYS A 389 8.60 24.52 -16.41
C LYS A 389 7.21 24.52 -15.77
N ARG A 390 7.05 25.29 -14.70
CA ARG A 390 5.73 25.48 -14.08
C ARG A 390 4.82 26.23 -15.05
N ASN A 391 3.57 25.77 -15.14
CA ASN A 391 2.55 26.51 -15.87
C ASN A 391 2.29 27.84 -15.14
N THR A 392 2.43 28.95 -15.85
CA THR A 392 2.21 30.32 -15.36
C THR A 392 0.95 30.94 -15.95
N ASN A 393 0.04 30.14 -16.50
CA ASN A 393 -1.21 30.66 -17.08
C ASN A 393 -2.18 31.05 -15.94
N ASP A 394 -2.15 32.34 -15.57
CA ASP A 394 -2.97 32.87 -14.48
C ASP A 394 -4.47 32.74 -14.74
N LYS A 395 -4.92 32.80 -16.01
CA LYS A 395 -6.32 32.59 -16.36
C LYS A 395 -6.80 31.17 -16.02
N ARG A 396 -6.01 30.15 -16.36
CA ARG A 396 -6.36 28.77 -16.01
C ARG A 396 -6.28 28.51 -14.50
N LEU A 397 -5.33 29.13 -13.81
CA LEU A 397 -5.24 29.05 -12.35
C LEU A 397 -6.46 29.73 -11.70
N ALA A 398 -6.91 30.85 -12.23
CA ALA A 398 -8.17 31.51 -11.79
C ALA A 398 -9.39 30.61 -11.98
N GLN A 399 -9.49 29.89 -13.10
CA GLN A 399 -10.55 28.90 -13.32
C GLN A 399 -10.51 27.75 -12.29
N ILE A 400 -9.32 27.31 -11.88
CA ILE A 400 -9.20 26.30 -10.81
C ILE A 400 -9.68 26.87 -9.46
N ARG A 401 -9.42 28.15 -9.16
CA ARG A 401 -9.96 28.84 -7.98
C ARG A 401 -11.49 28.93 -8.03
N GLU A 402 -12.04 29.32 -9.17
CA GLU A 402 -13.51 29.36 -9.40
C GLU A 402 -14.16 27.99 -9.13
N ILE A 403 -13.52 26.89 -9.57
CA ILE A 403 -13.98 25.53 -9.24
C ILE A 403 -13.98 25.33 -7.73
N GLY A 404 -12.94 25.74 -7.02
CA GLY A 404 -12.86 25.64 -5.56
C GLY A 404 -13.99 26.44 -4.88
N GLU A 405 -14.24 27.67 -5.30
CA GLU A 405 -15.31 28.51 -4.79
C GLU A 405 -16.69 27.90 -5.06
N GLN A 406 -16.96 27.41 -6.27
CA GLN A 406 -18.22 26.75 -6.62
C GLN A 406 -18.48 25.52 -5.77
N LEU A 407 -17.47 24.66 -5.56
CA LEU A 407 -17.61 23.47 -4.73
C LEU A 407 -17.81 23.83 -3.25
N PHE A 408 -17.16 24.87 -2.77
CA PHE A 408 -17.33 25.37 -1.40
C PHE A 408 -18.74 25.94 -1.19
N GLU A 409 -19.23 26.78 -2.08
CA GLU A 409 -20.58 27.34 -2.03
C GLU A 409 -21.66 26.25 -2.08
N MET A 410 -21.43 25.24 -2.91
CA MET A 410 -22.36 24.11 -3.04
C MET A 410 -22.39 23.22 -1.80
N GLY A 411 -21.28 22.99 -1.13
CA GLY A 411 -21.15 21.90 -0.17
C GLY A 411 -20.55 22.22 1.19
N SER A 412 -20.27 23.49 1.53
CA SER A 412 -19.64 23.86 2.79
C SER A 412 -20.40 24.98 3.53
N TYR A 413 -20.32 24.92 4.88
CA TYR A 413 -20.82 26.00 5.73
C TYR A 413 -19.98 27.28 5.49
N PRO A 414 -20.57 28.50 5.53
CA PRO A 414 -21.97 28.79 5.83
C PRO A 414 -22.93 28.75 4.62
N ALA A 415 -22.44 28.61 3.40
CA ALA A 415 -23.29 28.67 2.19
C ALA A 415 -24.23 27.46 2.09
N CYS A 416 -23.77 26.28 2.53
CA CYS A 416 -24.58 25.07 2.65
C CYS A 416 -24.59 24.63 4.12
N THR A 417 -25.77 24.39 4.69
CA THR A 417 -25.94 24.02 6.11
C THR A 417 -26.52 22.63 6.31
N GLU A 418 -27.10 22.05 5.26
CA GLU A 418 -27.75 20.73 5.32
C GLU A 418 -27.21 19.79 4.21
N PRO A 419 -27.18 18.48 4.47
CA PRO A 419 -26.80 17.52 3.47
C PRO A 419 -27.72 17.53 2.24
N PHE A 420 -27.14 17.47 1.05
CA PHE A 420 -27.84 17.28 -0.22
C PHE A 420 -27.42 15.98 -0.90
N GLU A 421 -28.36 15.33 -1.60
CA GLU A 421 -28.11 14.05 -2.24
C GLU A 421 -27.91 14.20 -3.75
N VAL A 422 -26.81 13.64 -4.28
CA VAL A 422 -26.60 13.44 -5.71
C VAL A 422 -26.93 12.01 -6.10
N LYS A 423 -27.61 11.84 -7.22
CA LYS A 423 -28.01 10.52 -7.73
C LYS A 423 -26.99 10.00 -8.74
N LEU A 424 -26.56 8.73 -8.57
CA LEU A 424 -25.53 8.06 -9.36
C LEU A 424 -25.95 6.63 -9.77
N PRO A 425 -27.16 6.42 -10.34
CA PRO A 425 -27.65 5.08 -10.69
C PRO A 425 -26.82 4.40 -11.78
N ARG A 426 -26.33 5.14 -12.78
CA ARG A 426 -25.51 4.59 -13.86
C ARG A 426 -24.11 4.21 -13.37
N THR A 427 -23.54 5.00 -12.46
CA THR A 427 -22.27 4.71 -11.81
C THR A 427 -22.36 3.45 -10.95
N ASN A 428 -23.45 3.29 -10.16
CA ASN A 428 -23.68 2.10 -9.37
C ASN A 428 -23.77 0.86 -10.29
N ALA A 429 -24.57 0.90 -11.35
CA ALA A 429 -24.68 -0.22 -12.30
C ALA A 429 -23.38 -0.55 -13.03
N ALA A 430 -22.54 0.47 -13.33
CA ALA A 430 -21.23 0.24 -13.94
C ALA A 430 -20.24 -0.40 -12.95
N LEU A 431 -20.25 0.05 -11.68
CA LEU A 431 -19.45 -0.54 -10.61
C LEU A 431 -19.90 -1.95 -10.24
N ASP A 432 -21.20 -2.29 -10.35
CA ASP A 432 -21.68 -3.67 -10.19
C ASP A 432 -21.04 -4.61 -11.22
N LYS A 433 -21.02 -4.22 -12.50
CA LYS A 433 -20.36 -5.00 -13.56
C LYS A 433 -18.85 -5.12 -13.33
N TRP A 434 -18.20 -4.02 -12.95
CA TRP A 434 -16.79 -3.99 -12.64
C TRP A 434 -16.46 -4.94 -11.47
N ASP A 435 -17.33 -5.01 -10.47
CA ASP A 435 -17.19 -5.85 -9.28
C ASP A 435 -17.44 -7.34 -9.62
N GLU A 436 -18.43 -7.65 -10.47
CA GLU A 436 -18.70 -9.01 -10.97
C GLU A 436 -17.48 -9.61 -11.68
N GLU A 437 -16.79 -8.82 -12.52
CA GLU A 437 -15.54 -9.26 -13.16
C GLU A 437 -14.46 -9.64 -12.14
N ARG A 438 -14.32 -8.89 -11.03
CA ARG A 438 -13.33 -9.16 -9.96
C ARG A 438 -13.74 -10.34 -9.09
N ILE A 439 -15.06 -10.57 -8.92
CA ILE A 439 -15.58 -11.78 -8.26
C ILE A 439 -15.20 -13.01 -9.08
N GLU A 440 -15.30 -12.93 -10.40
CA GLU A 440 -14.92 -14.05 -11.26
C GLU A 440 -13.38 -14.28 -11.22
N ASP A 441 -12.57 -13.21 -11.24
CA ASP A 441 -11.12 -13.29 -11.05
C ASP A 441 -10.76 -13.96 -9.70
N TYR A 442 -11.48 -13.61 -8.62
CA TYR A 442 -11.33 -14.24 -7.32
C TYR A 442 -11.69 -15.73 -7.34
N ARG A 443 -12.82 -16.11 -7.94
CA ARG A 443 -13.24 -17.51 -8.03
C ARG A 443 -12.24 -18.37 -8.81
N GLN A 444 -11.62 -17.81 -9.84
CA GLN A 444 -10.64 -18.53 -10.65
C GLN A 444 -9.28 -18.66 -9.97
N SER A 445 -8.83 -17.63 -9.25
CA SER A 445 -7.51 -17.58 -8.63
C SER A 445 -7.47 -18.03 -7.18
N GLY A 446 -8.57 -17.90 -6.43
CA GLY A 446 -8.61 -18.09 -4.98
C GLY A 446 -7.80 -17.05 -4.20
N ASN A 447 -7.46 -15.92 -4.82
CA ASN A 447 -6.65 -14.88 -4.19
C ASN A 447 -7.54 -13.94 -3.35
N GLU A 448 -7.44 -14.05 -2.01
CA GLU A 448 -8.23 -13.29 -1.05
C GLU A 448 -7.98 -11.77 -1.12
N ALA A 449 -6.81 -11.34 -1.58
CA ALA A 449 -6.53 -9.92 -1.77
C ALA A 449 -7.49 -9.30 -2.80
N ILE A 450 -7.89 -10.04 -3.84
CA ILE A 450 -8.88 -9.58 -4.84
C ILE A 450 -10.21 -9.25 -4.15
N ASP A 451 -10.74 -10.16 -3.33
CA ASP A 451 -12.02 -9.95 -2.64
C ASP A 451 -11.94 -8.81 -1.62
N ALA A 452 -10.85 -8.71 -0.87
CA ALA A 452 -10.66 -7.66 0.13
C ALA A 452 -10.57 -6.26 -0.50
N LEU A 453 -9.81 -6.11 -1.60
CA LEU A 453 -9.51 -4.81 -2.18
C LEU A 453 -10.60 -4.30 -3.14
N ARG A 454 -11.25 -5.18 -3.93
CA ARG A 454 -12.29 -4.77 -4.89
C ARG A 454 -13.40 -3.93 -4.26
N LYS A 455 -13.87 -4.32 -3.07
CA LYS A 455 -14.98 -3.65 -2.36
C LYS A 455 -14.63 -2.20 -2.00
N ARG A 456 -13.40 -1.96 -1.53
CA ARG A 456 -12.92 -0.62 -1.16
C ARG A 456 -12.59 0.22 -2.38
N SER A 457 -11.99 -0.37 -3.41
CA SER A 457 -11.67 0.31 -4.66
C SER A 457 -12.93 0.80 -5.39
N ALA A 458 -13.99 -0.03 -5.44
CA ALA A 458 -15.29 0.38 -5.98
C ALA A 458 -15.89 1.57 -5.21
N LEU A 459 -15.79 1.57 -3.87
CA LEU A 459 -16.24 2.69 -3.05
C LEU A 459 -15.45 3.98 -3.31
N ILE A 460 -14.13 3.89 -3.48
CA ILE A 460 -13.28 5.04 -3.83
C ILE A 460 -13.70 5.62 -5.19
N GLY A 461 -13.92 4.78 -6.20
CA GLY A 461 -14.42 5.19 -7.50
C GLY A 461 -15.80 5.85 -7.43
N PHE A 462 -16.72 5.29 -6.64
CA PHE A 462 -18.03 5.88 -6.40
C PHE A 462 -17.94 7.27 -5.76
N ARG A 463 -17.09 7.45 -4.75
CA ARG A 463 -16.86 8.75 -4.10
C ARG A 463 -16.27 9.78 -5.06
N ALA A 464 -15.40 9.36 -5.99
CA ALA A 464 -14.88 10.21 -7.05
C ALA A 464 -15.99 10.66 -8.02
N ALA A 465 -16.94 9.77 -8.34
CA ALA A 465 -18.11 10.11 -9.14
C ALA A 465 -19.00 11.16 -8.47
N MET A 466 -19.12 11.17 -7.14
CA MET A 466 -19.88 12.20 -6.42
C MET A 466 -19.34 13.59 -6.73
N ILE A 467 -18.02 13.77 -6.68
CA ILE A 467 -17.35 15.02 -6.99
C ILE A 467 -17.54 15.39 -8.48
N ALA A 468 -17.27 14.42 -9.37
CA ALA A 468 -17.44 14.62 -10.81
C ALA A 468 -18.87 14.99 -11.19
N ARG A 469 -19.85 14.40 -10.53
CA ARG A 469 -21.29 14.72 -10.71
C ARG A 469 -21.63 16.15 -10.27
N CYS A 470 -21.04 16.62 -9.18
CA CYS A 470 -21.20 18.01 -8.74
C CYS A 470 -20.62 18.99 -9.76
N LEU A 471 -19.44 18.69 -10.35
CA LEU A 471 -18.82 19.52 -11.39
C LEU A 471 -19.62 19.56 -12.69
N GLU A 472 -20.15 18.42 -13.13
CA GLU A 472 -20.89 18.30 -14.40
C GLU A 472 -22.36 18.73 -14.29
N GLY A 473 -22.91 18.84 -13.09
CA GLY A 473 -24.33 19.10 -12.85
C GLY A 473 -25.26 17.92 -13.21
N LYS A 474 -24.76 16.85 -13.86
CA LYS A 474 -25.51 15.64 -14.26
C LYS A 474 -24.60 14.42 -14.27
N GLU A 475 -25.19 13.21 -14.19
CA GLU A 475 -24.46 11.97 -14.35
C GLU A 475 -24.22 11.68 -15.85
N SER A 476 -23.16 12.24 -16.41
CA SER A 476 -22.74 12.03 -17.80
C SER A 476 -21.96 10.72 -17.97
N LYS A 477 -21.69 10.31 -19.22
CA LYS A 477 -20.79 9.18 -19.50
C LYS A 477 -19.39 9.44 -18.93
N ALA A 478 -18.88 10.68 -19.03
CA ALA A 478 -17.58 11.07 -18.49
C ALA A 478 -17.50 10.88 -16.96
N VAL A 479 -18.59 11.11 -16.22
CA VAL A 479 -18.65 10.82 -14.77
C VAL A 479 -18.52 9.34 -14.48
N VAL A 480 -19.24 8.49 -15.24
CA VAL A 480 -19.19 7.03 -15.07
C VAL A 480 -17.82 6.47 -15.43
N ASP A 481 -17.27 6.86 -16.58
CA ASP A 481 -15.95 6.41 -17.04
C ASP A 481 -14.84 6.85 -16.07
N PHE A 482 -14.95 8.07 -15.53
CA PHE A 482 -14.04 8.57 -14.50
C PHE A 482 -14.12 7.75 -13.20
N ALA A 483 -15.32 7.40 -12.76
CA ALA A 483 -15.50 6.55 -11.58
C ALA A 483 -14.83 5.18 -11.74
N LEU A 484 -15.03 4.54 -12.90
CA LEU A 484 -14.42 3.25 -13.22
C LEU A 484 -12.90 3.35 -13.32
N TRP A 485 -12.40 4.43 -13.91
CA TRP A 485 -10.96 4.69 -13.98
C TRP A 485 -10.34 4.85 -12.60
N VAL A 486 -10.97 5.62 -11.70
CA VAL A 486 -10.50 5.78 -10.31
C VAL A 486 -10.60 4.47 -9.53
N ALA A 487 -11.69 3.71 -9.66
CA ALA A 487 -11.86 2.42 -9.01
C ALA A 487 -10.78 1.42 -9.45
N ASN A 488 -10.51 1.37 -10.76
CA ASN A 488 -9.51 0.47 -11.32
C ASN A 488 -8.09 0.89 -10.91
N HIS A 489 -7.78 2.20 -10.88
CA HIS A 489 -6.50 2.70 -10.37
C HIS A 489 -6.31 2.35 -8.88
N ALA A 490 -7.33 2.56 -8.05
CA ALA A 490 -7.28 2.21 -6.64
C ALA A 490 -7.01 0.71 -6.45
N TYR A 491 -7.72 -0.14 -7.19
CA TYR A 491 -7.56 -1.59 -7.14
C TYR A 491 -6.14 -2.03 -7.55
N LEU A 492 -5.66 -1.58 -8.71
CA LEU A 492 -4.33 -1.94 -9.21
C LEU A 492 -3.21 -1.44 -8.29
N SER A 493 -3.32 -0.20 -7.82
CA SER A 493 -2.30 0.38 -6.94
C SER A 493 -2.28 -0.27 -5.55
N GLN A 494 -3.43 -0.66 -5.01
CA GLN A 494 -3.52 -1.39 -3.76
C GLN A 494 -3.03 -2.84 -3.92
N MET A 495 -3.37 -3.52 -5.03
CA MET A 495 -2.84 -4.86 -5.34
C MET A 495 -1.31 -4.85 -5.44
N ALA A 496 -0.74 -3.87 -6.14
CA ALA A 496 0.71 -3.71 -6.24
C ALA A 496 1.36 -3.38 -4.88
N TYR A 497 0.68 -2.60 -4.04
CA TYR A 497 1.22 -2.16 -2.75
C TYR A 497 1.18 -3.21 -1.66
N CYS A 498 0.07 -3.92 -1.52
CA CYS A 498 -0.17 -4.81 -0.37
C CYS A 498 -0.88 -6.14 -0.71
N GLY A 499 -1.10 -6.45 -2.00
CA GLY A 499 -1.85 -7.65 -2.39
C GLY A 499 -1.19 -8.95 -1.92
N SER A 500 0.13 -9.06 -2.04
CA SER A 500 0.90 -10.24 -1.59
C SER A 500 0.86 -10.41 -0.06
N GLU A 501 0.93 -9.31 0.69
CA GLU A 501 0.88 -9.36 2.15
C GLU A 501 -0.52 -9.73 2.67
N LEU A 502 -1.58 -9.27 2.00
CA LEU A 502 -2.96 -9.68 2.30
C LEU A 502 -3.15 -11.18 2.10
N GLN A 503 -2.65 -11.74 1.01
CA GLN A 503 -2.74 -13.18 0.74
C GLN A 503 -1.98 -14.00 1.79
N LYS A 504 -0.76 -13.61 2.13
CA LYS A 504 0.06 -14.26 3.17
C LYS A 504 -0.63 -14.22 4.54
N SER A 505 -1.15 -13.05 4.93
CA SER A 505 -1.88 -12.87 6.20
C SER A 505 -3.10 -13.80 6.27
N HIS A 506 -3.88 -13.90 5.18
CA HIS A 506 -5.00 -14.83 5.11
C HIS A 506 -4.57 -16.30 5.29
N GLU A 507 -3.54 -16.73 4.59
CA GLU A 507 -3.00 -18.09 4.69
C GLU A 507 -2.51 -18.42 6.11
N GLU A 508 -1.85 -17.47 6.77
CA GLU A 508 -1.39 -17.61 8.15
C GLU A 508 -2.56 -17.71 9.14
N ASN A 509 -3.59 -16.88 8.98
CA ASN A 509 -4.82 -16.92 9.79
C ASN A 509 -5.54 -18.27 9.63
N CYS A 510 -5.70 -18.79 8.41
CA CYS A 510 -6.23 -20.11 8.17
C CYS A 510 -5.39 -21.22 8.83
N ARG A 511 -4.05 -21.09 8.83
CA ARG A 511 -3.15 -22.02 9.50
C ARG A 511 -3.31 -22.00 11.03
N LEU A 512 -3.45 -20.80 11.61
CA LEU A 512 -3.68 -20.61 13.04
C LEU A 512 -5.05 -21.19 13.47
N GLU A 513 -6.11 -20.94 12.73
CA GLU A 513 -7.43 -21.50 12.97
C GLU A 513 -7.42 -23.04 12.95
N ARG A 514 -6.74 -23.65 11.97
CA ARG A 514 -6.55 -25.10 11.91
C ARG A 514 -5.78 -25.62 13.12
N LYS A 515 -4.76 -24.90 13.60
CA LYS A 515 -4.02 -25.26 14.82
C LYS A 515 -4.90 -25.13 16.05
N CYS A 516 -5.66 -24.03 16.20
CA CYS A 516 -6.59 -23.83 17.30
C CYS A 516 -7.69 -24.91 17.34
N ALA A 517 -8.27 -25.27 16.19
CA ALA A 517 -9.26 -26.32 16.08
C ALA A 517 -8.69 -27.70 16.50
N ARG A 518 -7.43 -28.00 16.14
CA ARG A 518 -6.71 -29.21 16.61
C ARG A 518 -6.48 -29.20 18.12
N ASN A 519 -6.08 -28.04 18.68
CA ASN A 519 -5.83 -27.92 20.12
C ASN A 519 -7.12 -28.01 20.95
N ILE A 520 -8.25 -27.46 20.45
CA ILE A 520 -9.55 -27.61 21.09
C ILE A 520 -9.96 -29.09 21.14
N LYS A 521 -9.75 -29.87 20.07
CA LYS A 521 -9.99 -31.32 20.06
C LYS A 521 -9.08 -32.06 21.07
N LYS A 522 -7.79 -31.69 21.17
CA LYS A 522 -6.88 -32.24 22.19
C LYS A 522 -7.35 -31.91 23.61
N SER A 523 -7.79 -30.67 23.87
CA SER A 523 -8.24 -30.26 25.21
C SER A 523 -9.53 -30.97 25.63
N ARG A 524 -10.45 -31.27 24.70
CA ARG A 524 -11.67 -32.05 24.99
C ARG A 524 -11.32 -33.47 25.43
N ASN A 525 -10.46 -34.16 24.70
CA ASN A 525 -10.06 -35.54 25.02
C ASN A 525 -9.24 -35.61 26.32
N THR A 526 -8.44 -34.60 26.62
CA THR A 526 -7.71 -34.49 27.88
C THR A 526 -8.69 -34.28 29.06
N ARG A 527 -9.65 -33.37 28.96
CA ARG A 527 -10.68 -33.16 29.99
C ARG A 527 -11.51 -34.40 30.29
N ILE A 528 -11.83 -35.19 29.24
CA ILE A 528 -12.54 -36.46 29.45
C ILE A 528 -11.65 -37.45 30.20
N LEU A 529 -10.38 -37.58 29.79
CA LEU A 529 -9.43 -38.49 30.48
C LEU A 529 -9.24 -38.08 31.94
N ASP A 530 -9.08 -36.77 32.19
CA ASP A 530 -8.90 -36.23 33.55
C ASP A 530 -10.13 -36.49 34.45
N SER A 531 -11.33 -36.52 33.87
CA SER A 531 -12.59 -36.79 34.60
C SER A 531 -12.84 -38.26 34.92
N LEU A 532 -12.07 -39.19 34.35
CA LEU A 532 -12.18 -40.63 34.60
C LEU A 532 -11.39 -41.03 35.84
N PRO A 533 -11.74 -42.14 36.55
CA PRO A 533 -10.93 -42.69 37.62
C PRO A 533 -9.61 -43.30 37.06
N GLU A 534 -8.67 -43.65 37.92
CA GLU A 534 -7.37 -44.24 37.51
C GLU A 534 -7.53 -45.56 36.72
N ASN A 535 -8.56 -46.33 37.08
CA ASN A 535 -8.98 -47.53 36.35
C ASN A 535 -10.39 -47.34 35.86
N PHE A 536 -10.63 -47.45 34.58
CA PHE A 536 -11.94 -47.23 33.98
C PHE A 536 -12.25 -48.19 32.84
N THR A 537 -13.53 -48.37 32.57
CA THR A 537 -14.04 -49.18 31.49
C THR A 537 -14.58 -48.31 30.35
N LYS A 538 -14.91 -48.92 29.22
CA LYS A 538 -15.59 -48.24 28.12
C LYS A 538 -16.92 -47.60 28.53
N LYS A 539 -17.61 -48.20 29.52
CA LYS A 539 -18.86 -47.64 30.06
C LYS A 539 -18.61 -46.38 30.86
N ASP A 540 -17.53 -46.33 31.65
CA ASP A 540 -17.17 -45.14 32.44
C ASP A 540 -16.80 -43.98 31.51
N LEU A 541 -16.09 -44.26 30.41
CA LEU A 541 -15.80 -43.26 29.37
C LEU A 541 -17.10 -42.73 28.72
N GLN A 542 -18.08 -43.60 28.45
CA GLN A 542 -19.36 -43.20 27.90
C GLN A 542 -20.12 -42.27 28.85
N GLN A 543 -20.15 -42.61 30.16
CA GLN A 543 -20.78 -41.81 31.19
C GLN A 543 -20.10 -40.45 31.40
N ALA A 544 -18.78 -40.42 31.41
CA ALA A 544 -17.99 -39.20 31.52
C ALA A 544 -18.26 -38.27 30.33
N ARG A 545 -18.37 -38.82 29.14
CA ARG A 545 -18.72 -38.05 27.94
C ARG A 545 -20.14 -37.47 28.00
N LEU A 546 -21.13 -38.27 28.44
CA LEU A 546 -22.51 -37.82 28.67
C LEU A 546 -22.58 -36.67 29.66
N LYS A 547 -21.88 -36.82 30.80
CA LYS A 547 -21.82 -35.76 31.84
C LYS A 547 -21.22 -34.44 31.30
N LEU A 548 -20.31 -34.53 30.32
CA LEU A 548 -19.69 -33.38 29.68
C LEU A 548 -20.44 -32.88 28.42
N GLY A 549 -21.63 -33.44 28.13
CA GLY A 549 -22.48 -33.00 27.02
C GLY A 549 -22.05 -33.46 25.66
N TYR A 550 -21.27 -34.57 25.55
CA TYR A 550 -20.80 -35.13 24.28
C TYR A 550 -21.60 -36.36 23.85
N ASP A 551 -21.91 -36.46 22.56
CA ASP A 551 -22.52 -37.66 21.96
C ASP A 551 -21.60 -38.88 22.05
N THR A 552 -22.15 -40.06 22.36
CA THR A 552 -21.39 -41.18 22.90
C THR A 552 -21.28 -42.38 21.99
N THR A 553 -22.02 -42.48 20.88
CA THR A 553 -22.25 -43.78 20.26
C THR A 553 -21.16 -44.31 19.33
N LYS A 554 -20.39 -43.46 18.66
CA LYS A 554 -19.40 -43.91 17.63
C LYS A 554 -17.93 -43.68 17.94
N GLU A 555 -17.58 -42.79 18.86
CA GLU A 555 -16.19 -42.34 19.01
C GLU A 555 -15.43 -43.00 20.22
N CYS A 556 -16.10 -43.66 21.14
CA CYS A 556 -15.48 -44.18 22.36
C CYS A 556 -14.39 -45.23 22.10
N SER A 557 -14.61 -46.16 21.17
CA SER A 557 -13.63 -47.16 20.81
C SER A 557 -12.38 -46.57 20.16
N TYR A 558 -12.56 -45.58 19.28
CA TYR A 558 -11.47 -44.89 18.65
C TYR A 558 -10.63 -44.07 19.64
N ILE A 559 -11.28 -43.40 20.60
CA ILE A 559 -10.60 -42.63 21.65
C ILE A 559 -9.73 -43.57 22.51
N LEU A 560 -10.26 -44.67 22.93
CA LEU A 560 -9.53 -45.68 23.74
C LEU A 560 -8.33 -46.26 23.00
N THR A 561 -8.51 -46.64 21.72
CA THR A 561 -7.42 -47.15 20.89
C THR A 561 -6.31 -46.10 20.74
N ARG A 562 -6.70 -44.87 20.57
CA ARG A 562 -5.77 -43.76 20.44
C ARG A 562 -5.03 -43.44 21.72
N TRP A 563 -5.70 -43.43 22.88
CA TRP A 563 -5.04 -43.22 24.18
C TRP A 563 -4.05 -44.31 24.55
N VAL A 564 -4.34 -45.55 24.14
CA VAL A 564 -3.39 -46.68 24.29
C VAL A 564 -2.18 -46.48 23.36
N ALA A 565 -2.40 -46.11 22.12
CA ALA A 565 -1.33 -45.85 21.15
C ALA A 565 -0.47 -44.62 21.52
N GLU A 566 -1.06 -43.60 22.16
CA GLU A 566 -0.37 -42.40 22.64
C GLU A 566 0.33 -42.62 24.00
N GLY A 567 0.26 -43.82 24.56
CA GLY A 567 0.88 -44.13 25.88
C GLY A 567 0.21 -43.44 27.07
N ARG A 568 -1.05 -43.01 26.94
CA ARG A 568 -1.82 -42.34 28.01
C ARG A 568 -2.59 -43.31 28.87
N CYS A 569 -2.84 -44.52 28.35
CA CYS A 569 -3.53 -45.58 29.05
C CYS A 569 -2.93 -46.95 28.69
N ARG A 570 -2.88 -47.87 29.65
CA ARG A 570 -2.60 -49.28 29.43
C ARG A 570 -3.91 -50.06 29.46
N LYS A 571 -4.12 -50.96 28.48
CA LYS A 571 -5.29 -51.82 28.43
C LYS A 571 -4.98 -53.18 29.01
N ASP A 572 -5.84 -53.65 29.89
CA ASP A 572 -5.77 -55.00 30.44
C ASP A 572 -7.20 -55.61 30.45
N GLY A 573 -7.48 -56.54 29.55
CA GLY A 573 -8.81 -57.07 29.32
C GLY A 573 -9.79 -55.98 28.90
N ASN A 574 -10.84 -55.74 29.72
CA ASN A 574 -11.88 -54.70 29.50
C ASN A 574 -11.64 -53.42 30.34
N VAL A 575 -10.56 -53.37 31.09
CA VAL A 575 -10.20 -52.23 31.96
C VAL A 575 -9.02 -51.45 31.36
N PHE A 576 -9.07 -50.13 31.47
CA PHE A 576 -8.02 -49.21 31.05
C PHE A 576 -7.43 -48.52 32.28
N TYR A 577 -6.11 -48.44 32.37
CA TYR A 577 -5.37 -47.79 33.44
C TYR A 577 -4.75 -46.51 32.89
N LYS A 578 -4.94 -45.37 33.57
CA LYS A 578 -4.20 -44.16 33.27
C LYS A 578 -2.69 -44.40 33.52
N LEU A 579 -1.84 -43.84 32.65
CA LEU A 579 -0.38 -43.87 32.76
C LEU A 579 0.15 -42.46 33.08
#